data_b0c3a042c0bd8d5120a37177fd2e9a2b
#
_entry.id   b0c3a042c0bd8d5120a37177fd2e9a2b
#
_cell.length_a   1.000
_cell.length_b   1.000
_cell.length_c   1.000
_cell.angle_alpha   90.00
_cell.angle_beta   90.00
_cell.angle_gamma   90.00
#
_symmetry.space_group_name_H-M   'P 1'
#
loop_
_entity.id
_entity.type
_entity.pdbx_description
1 polymer ?
#
loop_
_entity_poly.entity_id
_entity_poly.type
_entity_poly.pdbx_seq_one_letter_code
_entity_poly.pdbx_strand_id
1 'polypeptide(L)'
;MTALPGPAPLIEFDRVTVWQGGKKALDSLSVSIAEGENVAILGPNGAGKSTFVKAVTRELYPDPGTAGLVFRVRGREVWDVFDLRSTIGIVSNDLQYTYTRGITGRDVVLSGFFSSIGLFNHRVTPAMEERADELLAFLEIAHLRDRPMTEISSGEARRLLIARALVHNPSTLILDEPTNSLDLHALHTFRGTVRRVAQEGTGIILITHQVHDIIPEIGRVILMERGRFIRDGEKSKVLTGDALSGLFGVPVSVNQDGGYYYLTGY
;
A
#
# COMPACT_ATOMS: atom_id res chain seq x y z
N MET A 1 7.30 -4.51 38.18
CA MET A 1 6.76 -5.38 37.13
C MET A 1 6.97 -4.65 35.81
N THR A 2 8.04 -4.96 35.08
CA THR A 2 8.29 -4.46 33.72
C THR A 2 7.26 -5.11 32.81
N ALA A 3 6.37 -4.32 32.24
CA ALA A 3 5.45 -4.81 31.21
C ALA A 3 6.28 -5.50 30.12
N LEU A 4 5.88 -6.71 29.73
CA LEU A 4 6.46 -7.38 28.55
C LEU A 4 6.32 -6.41 27.38
N PRO A 5 7.39 -6.20 26.57
CA PRO A 5 7.30 -5.37 25.38
C PRO A 5 6.17 -5.93 24.50
N GLY A 6 5.25 -5.07 24.10
CA GLY A 6 4.21 -5.43 23.13
C GLY A 6 4.85 -5.93 21.83
N PRO A 7 4.07 -6.55 20.93
CA PRO A 7 4.60 -7.02 19.65
C PRO A 7 5.32 -5.87 18.93
N ALA A 8 6.48 -6.18 18.32
CA ALA A 8 7.25 -5.19 17.59
C ALA A 8 6.37 -4.56 16.49
N PRO A 9 6.45 -3.24 16.28
CA PRO A 9 5.69 -2.59 15.20
C PRO A 9 6.09 -3.17 13.84
N LEU A 10 5.17 -3.13 12.87
CA LEU A 10 5.47 -3.52 11.50
C LEU A 10 6.55 -2.62 10.91
N ILE A 11 6.39 -1.30 11.06
CA ILE A 11 7.35 -0.28 10.60
C ILE A 11 7.76 0.56 11.81
N GLU A 12 9.08 0.67 12.03
CA GLU A 12 9.67 1.51 13.04
C GLU A 12 10.81 2.32 12.40
N PHE A 13 10.51 3.56 12.06
CA PHE A 13 11.46 4.51 11.51
C PHE A 13 11.65 5.67 12.47
N ASP A 14 12.90 6.03 12.75
CA ASP A 14 13.24 7.27 13.46
C ASP A 14 14.37 7.99 12.72
N ARG A 15 14.13 9.26 12.39
CA ARG A 15 15.07 10.15 11.68
C ARG A 15 15.56 9.60 10.35
N VAL A 16 14.71 8.86 9.63
CA VAL A 16 15.04 8.28 8.33
C VAL A 16 15.16 9.39 7.28
N THR A 17 16.37 9.55 6.72
CA THR A 17 16.65 10.46 5.61
C THR A 17 17.10 9.64 4.40
N VAL A 18 16.44 9.83 3.25
CA VAL A 18 16.78 9.16 1.98
C VAL A 18 17.07 10.21 0.93
N TRP A 19 18.21 10.06 0.26
CA TRP A 19 18.63 10.93 -0.83
C TRP A 19 18.31 10.32 -2.20
N GLN A 20 17.76 11.11 -3.10
CA GLN A 20 17.58 10.76 -4.51
C GLN A 20 17.96 11.93 -5.41
N GLY A 21 18.84 11.71 -6.38
CA GLY A 21 19.27 12.76 -7.31
C GLY A 21 19.81 14.02 -6.63
N GLY A 22 20.52 13.88 -5.50
CA GLY A 22 21.08 15.00 -4.73
C GLY A 22 20.05 15.78 -3.89
N LYS A 23 18.79 15.34 -3.83
CA LYS A 23 17.74 15.94 -3.00
C LYS A 23 17.31 14.97 -1.89
N LYS A 24 16.92 15.49 -0.74
CA LYS A 24 16.29 14.70 0.30
C LYS A 24 14.86 14.33 -0.13
N ALA A 25 14.66 13.09 -0.50
CA ALA A 25 13.33 12.56 -0.83
C ALA A 25 12.55 12.17 0.42
N LEU A 26 13.25 11.71 1.49
CA LEU A 26 12.76 11.68 2.86
C LEU A 26 13.71 12.52 3.72
N ASP A 27 13.17 13.30 4.66
CA ASP A 27 13.95 14.20 5.49
C ASP A 27 13.58 14.03 6.97
N SER A 28 14.43 13.30 7.69
CA SER A 28 14.30 13.01 9.12
C SER A 28 12.92 12.45 9.51
N LEU A 29 12.40 11.53 8.68
CA LEU A 29 11.08 10.97 8.84
C LEU A 29 11.04 9.97 10.00
N SER A 30 10.10 10.16 10.93
CA SER A 30 9.86 9.26 12.05
C SER A 30 8.42 8.79 12.07
N VAL A 31 8.21 7.48 12.22
CA VAL A 31 6.88 6.84 12.31
C VAL A 31 6.98 5.46 12.90
N SER A 32 5.95 5.08 13.66
CA SER A 32 5.70 3.70 14.07
C SER A 32 4.32 3.28 13.57
N ILE A 33 4.24 2.18 12.83
CA ILE A 33 3.00 1.59 12.34
C ILE A 33 2.92 0.17 12.87
N ALA A 34 1.82 -0.15 13.55
CA ALA A 34 1.61 -1.48 14.11
C ALA A 34 1.26 -2.52 13.03
N GLU A 35 1.52 -3.79 13.30
CA GLU A 35 1.06 -4.88 12.46
C GLU A 35 -0.48 -4.96 12.47
N GLY A 36 -1.11 -5.10 11.30
CA GLY A 36 -2.57 -5.11 11.17
C GLY A 36 -3.24 -3.74 11.28
N GLU A 37 -2.48 -2.65 11.44
CA GLU A 37 -3.04 -1.30 11.50
C GLU A 37 -3.53 -0.83 10.12
N ASN A 38 -4.69 -0.15 10.11
CA ASN A 38 -5.21 0.51 8.92
C ASN A 38 -4.85 2.00 8.95
N VAL A 39 -3.91 2.42 8.09
CA VAL A 39 -3.40 3.78 8.03
C VAL A 39 -3.35 4.31 6.60
N ALA A 40 -3.64 5.58 6.41
CA ALA A 40 -3.42 6.26 5.13
C ALA A 40 -2.28 7.29 5.23
N ILE A 41 -1.41 7.30 4.23
CA ILE A 41 -0.41 8.34 4.03
C ILE A 41 -0.87 9.20 2.85
N LEU A 42 -1.29 10.42 3.16
CA LEU A 42 -1.86 11.36 2.21
C LEU A 42 -0.88 12.51 1.94
N GLY A 43 -0.65 12.83 0.68
CA GLY A 43 0.19 13.96 0.32
C GLY A 43 0.21 14.24 -1.17
N PRO A 44 0.58 15.45 -1.60
CA PRO A 44 0.64 15.81 -3.03
C PRO A 44 1.69 14.97 -3.78
N ASN A 45 1.67 15.06 -5.10
CA ASN A 45 2.69 14.44 -5.94
C ASN A 45 4.06 15.06 -5.60
N GLY A 46 5.10 14.20 -5.53
CA GLY A 46 6.44 14.63 -5.12
C GLY A 46 6.64 14.80 -3.61
N ALA A 47 5.65 14.50 -2.76
CA ALA A 47 5.80 14.58 -1.29
C ALA A 47 6.79 13.57 -0.70
N GLY A 48 7.19 12.52 -1.44
CA GLY A 48 8.09 11.47 -0.97
C GLY A 48 7.40 10.12 -0.72
N LYS A 49 6.11 9.99 -1.03
CA LYS A 49 5.29 8.80 -0.76
C LYS A 49 5.88 7.51 -1.33
N SER A 50 6.19 7.47 -2.63
CA SER A 50 6.79 6.27 -3.26
C SER A 50 8.21 6.00 -2.75
N THR A 51 8.95 7.04 -2.31
CA THR A 51 10.23 6.85 -1.63
C THR A 51 10.07 6.18 -0.27
N PHE A 52 9.01 6.52 0.47
CA PHE A 52 8.66 5.83 1.70
C PHE A 52 8.36 4.35 1.45
N VAL A 53 7.55 4.02 0.43
CA VAL A 53 7.31 2.61 0.04
C VAL A 53 8.62 1.89 -0.26
N LYS A 54 9.47 2.47 -1.11
CA LYS A 54 10.77 1.90 -1.47
C LYS A 54 11.71 1.73 -0.27
N ALA A 55 11.61 2.60 0.73
CA ALA A 55 12.34 2.44 1.99
C ALA A 55 11.79 1.25 2.80
N VAL A 56 10.47 1.09 2.92
CA VAL A 56 9.85 -0.05 3.59
C VAL A 56 10.21 -1.36 2.88
N THR A 57 10.21 -1.38 1.55
CA THR A 57 10.53 -2.57 0.72
C THR A 57 12.02 -2.85 0.56
N ARG A 58 12.88 -2.05 1.21
CA ARG A 58 14.34 -2.18 1.14
C ARG A 58 14.93 -1.98 -0.28
N GLU A 59 14.21 -1.32 -1.15
CA GLU A 59 14.73 -0.86 -2.44
C GLU A 59 15.58 0.42 -2.30
N LEU A 60 15.31 1.21 -1.24
CA LEU A 60 16.10 2.37 -0.85
C LEU A 60 16.48 2.28 0.62
N TYR A 61 17.67 2.76 0.93
CA TYR A 61 18.22 2.78 2.29
C TYR A 61 18.44 4.21 2.75
N PRO A 62 18.33 4.45 4.08
CA PRO A 62 18.59 5.77 4.65
C PRO A 62 20.07 6.12 4.64
N ASP A 63 20.34 7.42 4.81
CA ASP A 63 21.69 7.95 5.05
C ASP A 63 22.26 7.35 6.34
N PRO A 64 23.35 6.54 6.26
CA PRO A 64 23.91 5.87 7.44
C PRO A 64 24.57 6.85 8.42
N GLY A 65 24.88 8.08 8.00
CA GLY A 65 25.45 9.12 8.84
C GLY A 65 24.47 9.76 9.81
N THR A 66 23.18 9.40 9.77
CA THR A 66 22.16 10.00 10.65
C THR A 66 22.30 9.47 12.09
N ALA A 67 22.63 10.35 13.02
CA ALA A 67 22.76 10.00 14.44
C ALA A 67 21.42 9.53 15.03
N GLY A 68 21.41 8.34 15.66
CA GLY A 68 20.22 7.73 16.27
C GLY A 68 19.17 7.27 15.26
N LEU A 69 19.58 6.95 14.03
CA LEU A 69 18.75 6.33 13.02
C LEU A 69 18.15 5.02 13.54
N VAL A 70 16.82 4.86 13.41
CA VAL A 70 16.13 3.58 13.52
C VAL A 70 15.45 3.29 12.19
N PHE A 71 15.71 2.11 11.63
CA PHE A 71 15.19 1.69 10.34
C PHE A 71 14.85 0.20 10.37
N ARG A 72 13.69 -0.12 10.98
CA ARG A 72 13.27 -1.51 11.21
C ARG A 72 11.92 -1.80 10.58
N VAL A 73 11.79 -3.04 10.11
CA VAL A 73 10.51 -3.65 9.73
C VAL A 73 10.37 -4.93 10.56
N ARG A 74 9.26 -5.10 11.30
CA ARG A 74 9.05 -6.18 12.27
C ARG A 74 10.26 -6.38 13.21
N GLY A 75 10.81 -5.27 13.70
CA GLY A 75 11.96 -5.26 14.60
C GLY A 75 13.31 -5.62 13.96
N ARG A 76 13.39 -5.92 12.65
CA ARG A 76 14.62 -6.29 11.94
C ARG A 76 15.14 -5.13 11.10
N GLU A 77 16.45 -4.93 11.10
CA GLU A 77 17.15 -3.92 10.29
C GLU A 77 17.50 -4.44 8.89
N VAL A 78 17.79 -5.74 8.79
CA VAL A 78 18.16 -6.42 7.55
C VAL A 78 17.10 -7.46 7.21
N TRP A 79 16.74 -7.52 5.95
CA TRP A 79 15.76 -8.45 5.40
C TRP A 79 16.29 -9.09 4.12
N ASP A 80 16.00 -10.38 3.94
CA ASP A 80 15.92 -10.95 2.60
C ASP A 80 14.68 -10.36 1.90
N VAL A 81 14.83 -9.96 0.62
CA VAL A 81 13.75 -9.30 -0.12
C VAL A 81 12.56 -10.23 -0.34
N PHE A 82 12.80 -11.53 -0.51
CA PHE A 82 11.72 -12.52 -0.68
C PHE A 82 10.95 -12.71 0.62
N ASP A 83 11.63 -12.81 1.76
CA ASP A 83 11.00 -12.93 3.08
C ASP A 83 10.18 -11.68 3.39
N LEU A 84 10.68 -10.50 3.06
CA LEU A 84 9.94 -9.26 3.27
C LEU A 84 8.66 -9.22 2.41
N ARG A 85 8.75 -9.61 1.13
CA ARG A 85 7.61 -9.65 0.21
C ARG A 85 6.57 -10.71 0.55
N SER A 86 6.95 -11.78 1.25
CA SER A 86 5.99 -12.76 1.79
C SER A 86 5.26 -12.23 3.03
N THR A 87 5.88 -11.30 3.76
CA THR A 87 5.36 -10.72 4.99
C THR A 87 4.45 -9.52 4.76
N ILE A 88 4.77 -8.71 3.74
CA ILE A 88 4.03 -7.50 3.36
C ILE A 88 3.62 -7.63 1.89
N GLY A 89 2.32 -7.66 1.66
CA GLY A 89 1.77 -7.58 0.30
C GLY A 89 1.92 -6.16 -0.26
N ILE A 90 2.34 -6.04 -1.52
CA ILE A 90 2.54 -4.73 -2.15
C ILE A 90 1.82 -4.69 -3.48
N VAL A 91 1.01 -3.65 -3.67
CA VAL A 91 0.34 -3.32 -4.93
C VAL A 91 0.75 -1.92 -5.34
N SER A 92 1.47 -1.81 -6.46
CA SER A 92 1.87 -0.54 -7.06
C SER A 92 1.39 -0.44 -8.51
N ASN A 93 1.29 0.79 -9.01
CA ASN A 93 0.90 1.05 -10.39
C ASN A 93 1.88 0.44 -11.40
N ASP A 94 3.18 0.54 -11.13
CA ASP A 94 4.22 0.07 -12.04
C ASP A 94 4.11 -1.42 -12.33
N LEU A 95 3.65 -2.20 -11.34
CA LEU A 95 3.52 -3.64 -11.47
C LEU A 95 2.47 -4.03 -12.54
N GLN A 96 1.41 -3.25 -12.72
CA GLN A 96 0.38 -3.54 -13.72
C GLN A 96 0.94 -3.54 -15.14
N TYR A 97 1.84 -2.60 -15.46
CA TYR A 97 2.40 -2.44 -16.81
C TYR A 97 3.50 -3.46 -17.13
N THR A 98 3.93 -4.25 -16.15
CA THR A 98 4.97 -5.26 -16.36
C THR A 98 4.42 -6.56 -16.95
N TYR A 99 3.11 -6.81 -16.84
CA TYR A 99 2.50 -8.00 -17.40
C TYR A 99 2.22 -7.85 -18.88
N THR A 100 2.97 -8.58 -19.70
CA THR A 100 2.91 -8.57 -21.16
C THR A 100 1.96 -9.63 -21.71
N ARG A 101 1.93 -9.78 -23.04
CA ARG A 101 1.04 -10.70 -23.76
C ARG A 101 1.15 -12.15 -23.27
N GLY A 102 0.01 -12.84 -23.20
CA GLY A 102 -0.07 -14.28 -22.94
C GLY A 102 -0.11 -14.68 -21.47
N ILE A 103 -0.04 -13.74 -20.53
CA ILE A 103 -0.18 -14.03 -19.09
C ILE A 103 -1.66 -13.92 -18.73
N THR A 104 -2.22 -14.98 -18.12
CA THR A 104 -3.60 -15.01 -17.65
C THR A 104 -3.77 -14.41 -16.27
N GLY A 105 -5.00 -14.07 -15.87
CA GLY A 105 -5.29 -13.60 -14.51
C GLY A 105 -4.80 -14.58 -13.44
N ARG A 106 -4.95 -15.89 -13.67
CA ARG A 106 -4.43 -16.92 -12.77
C ARG A 106 -2.92 -16.90 -12.67
N ASP A 107 -2.22 -16.78 -13.81
CA ASP A 107 -0.75 -16.72 -13.82
C ASP A 107 -0.22 -15.50 -13.05
N VAL A 108 -0.94 -14.36 -13.12
CA VAL A 108 -0.62 -13.17 -12.33
C VAL A 108 -0.69 -13.49 -10.84
N VAL A 109 -1.77 -14.13 -10.37
CA VAL A 109 -1.91 -14.48 -8.95
C VAL A 109 -0.84 -15.47 -8.53
N LEU A 110 -0.64 -16.55 -9.29
CA LEU A 110 0.38 -17.57 -9.01
C LEU A 110 1.80 -17.02 -8.99
N SER A 111 2.10 -16.00 -9.82
CA SER A 111 3.42 -15.36 -9.83
C SER A 111 3.78 -14.67 -8.49
N GLY A 112 2.78 -14.40 -7.66
CA GLY A 112 2.96 -13.86 -6.31
C GLY A 112 3.79 -14.77 -5.41
N PHE A 113 3.61 -16.09 -5.51
CA PHE A 113 4.38 -17.06 -4.73
C PHE A 113 5.89 -17.00 -4.98
N PHE A 114 6.28 -16.52 -6.14
CA PHE A 114 7.68 -16.47 -6.59
C PHE A 114 8.23 -15.05 -6.61
N SER A 115 7.45 -14.05 -6.21
CA SER A 115 7.79 -12.63 -6.34
C SER A 115 8.27 -12.25 -7.75
N SER A 116 7.76 -12.95 -8.79
CA SER A 116 8.16 -12.82 -10.20
C SER A 116 7.09 -12.14 -11.04
N ILE A 117 7.45 -11.80 -12.29
CA ILE A 117 6.51 -11.34 -13.32
C ILE A 117 6.24 -12.55 -14.23
N GLY A 118 5.09 -13.23 -13.99
CA GLY A 118 4.79 -14.50 -14.68
C GLY A 118 5.44 -15.72 -14.04
N LEU A 119 5.14 -16.91 -14.56
CA LEU A 119 5.52 -18.18 -13.95
C LEU A 119 6.88 -18.70 -14.41
N PHE A 120 7.35 -18.31 -15.61
CA PHE A 120 8.60 -18.79 -16.20
C PHE A 120 8.80 -20.32 -16.01
N ASN A 121 9.93 -20.71 -15.39
CA ASN A 121 10.28 -22.10 -15.09
C ASN A 121 9.91 -22.51 -13.65
N HIS A 122 9.13 -21.72 -12.94
CA HIS A 122 8.71 -22.06 -11.59
C HIS A 122 7.72 -23.21 -11.59
N ARG A 123 7.91 -24.15 -10.66
CA ARG A 123 6.99 -25.29 -10.49
C ARG A 123 5.83 -24.86 -9.60
N VAL A 124 4.65 -24.77 -10.20
CA VAL A 124 3.41 -24.55 -9.46
C VAL A 124 2.98 -25.87 -8.82
N THR A 125 2.57 -25.81 -7.55
CA THR A 125 2.03 -26.98 -6.82
C THR A 125 0.51 -26.93 -6.76
N PRO A 126 -0.20 -28.07 -6.56
CA PRO A 126 -1.66 -28.07 -6.39
C PRO A 126 -2.14 -27.12 -5.28
N ALA A 127 -1.43 -27.02 -4.17
CA ALA A 127 -1.79 -26.11 -3.08
C ALA A 127 -1.70 -24.62 -3.48
N MET A 128 -0.72 -24.25 -4.33
CA MET A 128 -0.64 -22.89 -4.89
C MET A 128 -1.80 -22.59 -5.82
N GLU A 129 -2.20 -23.59 -6.63
CA GLU A 129 -3.36 -23.47 -7.53
C GLU A 129 -4.65 -23.28 -6.76
N GLU A 130 -4.91 -24.12 -5.75
CA GLU A 130 -6.05 -24.01 -4.85
C GLU A 130 -6.11 -22.64 -4.17
N ARG A 131 -4.98 -22.18 -3.62
CA ARG A 131 -4.91 -20.85 -2.99
C ARG A 131 -5.17 -19.72 -3.97
N ALA A 132 -4.67 -19.79 -5.18
CA ALA A 132 -4.96 -18.79 -6.22
C ALA A 132 -6.45 -18.75 -6.57
N ASP A 133 -7.09 -19.92 -6.74
CA ASP A 133 -8.52 -20.03 -7.05
C ASP A 133 -9.39 -19.53 -5.87
N GLU A 134 -9.02 -19.80 -4.60
CA GLU A 134 -9.67 -19.23 -3.41
C GLU A 134 -9.61 -17.69 -3.42
N LEU A 135 -8.45 -17.10 -3.71
CA LEU A 135 -8.29 -15.65 -3.74
C LEU A 135 -9.07 -14.99 -4.87
N LEU A 136 -9.10 -15.63 -6.04
CA LEU A 136 -9.91 -15.17 -7.17
C LEU A 136 -11.41 -15.19 -6.82
N ALA A 137 -11.88 -16.21 -6.11
CA ALA A 137 -13.26 -16.30 -5.62
C ALA A 137 -13.54 -15.27 -4.52
N PHE A 138 -12.66 -15.16 -3.52
CA PHE A 138 -12.77 -14.21 -2.41
C PHE A 138 -12.89 -12.76 -2.89
N LEU A 139 -12.12 -12.38 -3.91
CA LEU A 139 -12.13 -11.03 -4.48
C LEU A 139 -13.18 -10.86 -5.61
N GLU A 140 -14.03 -11.87 -5.86
CA GLU A 140 -15.09 -11.87 -6.89
C GLU A 140 -14.54 -11.60 -8.31
N ILE A 141 -13.39 -12.18 -8.63
CA ILE A 141 -12.71 -12.06 -9.93
C ILE A 141 -12.42 -13.43 -10.57
N ALA A 142 -13.12 -14.48 -10.16
CA ALA A 142 -12.94 -15.82 -10.73
C ALA A 142 -13.15 -15.88 -12.25
N HIS A 143 -13.99 -14.99 -12.79
CA HIS A 143 -14.23 -14.84 -14.23
C HIS A 143 -13.01 -14.34 -15.03
N LEU A 144 -11.98 -13.81 -14.34
CA LEU A 144 -10.73 -13.34 -14.94
C LEU A 144 -9.64 -14.43 -14.99
N ARG A 145 -9.89 -15.59 -14.40
CA ARG A 145 -8.92 -16.68 -14.22
C ARG A 145 -8.11 -16.97 -15.48
N ASP A 146 -8.81 -17.21 -16.57
CA ASP A 146 -8.23 -17.65 -17.85
C ASP A 146 -8.17 -16.53 -18.89
N ARG A 147 -8.52 -15.28 -18.52
CA ARG A 147 -8.46 -14.13 -19.42
C ARG A 147 -7.04 -13.56 -19.48
N PRO A 148 -6.55 -13.27 -20.69
CA PRO A 148 -5.26 -12.58 -20.88
C PRO A 148 -5.29 -11.18 -20.24
N MET A 149 -4.20 -10.78 -19.59
CA MET A 149 -4.07 -9.43 -18.99
C MET A 149 -4.31 -8.28 -19.97
N THR A 150 -4.07 -8.51 -21.26
CA THR A 150 -4.32 -7.52 -22.33
C THR A 150 -5.80 -7.25 -22.61
N GLU A 151 -6.69 -8.12 -22.12
CA GLU A 151 -8.14 -8.02 -22.29
C GLU A 151 -8.86 -7.65 -20.97
N ILE A 152 -8.11 -7.36 -19.93
CA ILE A 152 -8.59 -7.05 -18.59
C ILE A 152 -8.56 -5.53 -18.37
N SER A 153 -9.64 -4.96 -17.84
CA SER A 153 -9.72 -3.53 -17.50
C SER A 153 -8.72 -3.16 -16.38
N SER A 154 -8.36 -1.88 -16.28
CA SER A 154 -7.45 -1.40 -15.25
C SER A 154 -7.94 -1.70 -13.82
N GLY A 155 -9.25 -1.57 -13.56
CA GLY A 155 -9.84 -1.89 -12.26
C GLY A 155 -9.80 -3.39 -11.93
N GLU A 156 -10.05 -4.25 -12.92
CA GLU A 156 -9.93 -5.71 -12.78
C GLU A 156 -8.47 -6.11 -12.56
N ALA A 157 -7.53 -5.54 -13.31
CA ALA A 157 -6.10 -5.78 -13.14
C ALA A 157 -5.62 -5.43 -11.74
N ARG A 158 -6.10 -4.31 -11.15
CA ARG A 158 -5.79 -3.93 -9.75
C ARG A 158 -6.24 -4.99 -8.75
N ARG A 159 -7.43 -5.56 -8.93
CA ARG A 159 -7.95 -6.62 -8.06
C ARG A 159 -7.13 -7.92 -8.20
N LEU A 160 -6.66 -8.26 -9.41
CA LEU A 160 -5.72 -9.37 -9.62
C LEU A 160 -4.38 -9.11 -8.91
N LEU A 161 -3.86 -7.88 -8.91
CA LEU A 161 -2.66 -7.53 -8.16
C LEU A 161 -2.86 -7.61 -6.65
N ILE A 162 -4.06 -7.32 -6.13
CA ILE A 162 -4.40 -7.57 -4.73
C ILE A 162 -4.37 -9.08 -4.46
N ALA A 163 -5.03 -9.91 -5.29
CA ALA A 163 -5.00 -11.36 -5.14
C ALA A 163 -3.55 -11.88 -5.12
N ARG A 164 -2.73 -11.42 -6.06
CA ARG A 164 -1.29 -11.74 -6.14
C ARG A 164 -0.55 -11.38 -4.86
N ALA A 165 -0.82 -10.22 -4.28
CA ALA A 165 -0.17 -9.77 -3.05
C ALA A 165 -0.61 -10.56 -1.81
N LEU A 166 -1.77 -11.21 -1.85
CA LEU A 166 -2.36 -11.97 -0.73
C LEU A 166 -2.00 -13.47 -0.71
N VAL A 167 -1.24 -13.99 -1.68
CA VAL A 167 -0.96 -15.44 -1.78
C VAL A 167 -0.25 -16.02 -0.56
N HIS A 168 0.60 -15.22 0.10
CA HIS A 168 1.35 -15.60 1.31
C HIS A 168 0.63 -15.24 2.63
N ASN A 169 -0.64 -14.84 2.58
CA ASN A 169 -1.38 -14.35 3.76
C ASN A 169 -0.62 -13.26 4.55
N PRO A 170 -0.18 -12.17 3.89
CA PRO A 170 0.55 -11.11 4.57
C PRO A 170 -0.33 -10.48 5.65
N SER A 171 0.28 -10.09 6.76
CA SER A 171 -0.43 -9.37 7.83
C SER A 171 -0.81 -7.93 7.44
N THR A 172 -0.17 -7.40 6.40
CA THR A 172 -0.38 -6.02 5.94
C THR A 172 -0.23 -5.92 4.42
N LEU A 173 -1.12 -5.15 3.81
CA LEU A 173 -1.12 -4.82 2.39
C LEU A 173 -0.80 -3.33 2.20
N ILE A 174 0.27 -3.03 1.48
CA ILE A 174 0.62 -1.67 1.04
C ILE A 174 0.02 -1.43 -0.34
N LEU A 175 -0.77 -0.37 -0.45
CA LEU A 175 -1.39 0.08 -1.69
C LEU A 175 -0.80 1.44 -2.08
N ASP A 176 0.04 1.48 -3.12
CA ASP A 176 0.69 2.72 -3.59
C ASP A 176 -0.08 3.31 -4.77
N GLU A 177 -0.82 4.38 -4.50
CA GLU A 177 -1.68 5.11 -5.45
C GLU A 177 -2.60 4.19 -6.28
N PRO A 178 -3.37 3.31 -5.63
CA PRO A 178 -4.01 2.18 -6.32
C PRO A 178 -5.19 2.58 -7.21
N THR A 179 -5.71 3.80 -7.07
CA THR A 179 -6.93 4.25 -7.76
C THR A 179 -6.66 5.16 -8.96
N ASN A 180 -5.38 5.45 -9.23
CA ASN A 180 -5.01 6.27 -10.38
C ASN A 180 -5.60 5.70 -11.68
N SER A 181 -6.26 6.58 -12.45
CA SER A 181 -6.87 6.25 -13.74
C SER A 181 -8.06 5.28 -13.68
N LEU A 182 -8.67 5.07 -12.52
CA LEU A 182 -9.92 4.32 -12.40
C LEU A 182 -11.12 5.24 -12.64
N ASP A 183 -12.10 4.75 -13.42
CA ASP A 183 -13.41 5.37 -13.50
C ASP A 183 -14.23 5.15 -12.21
N LEU A 184 -15.38 5.79 -12.11
CA LEU A 184 -16.22 5.72 -10.90
C LEU A 184 -16.67 4.30 -10.55
N HIS A 185 -16.98 3.47 -11.55
CA HIS A 185 -17.41 2.09 -11.32
C HIS A 185 -16.24 1.25 -10.80
N ALA A 186 -15.08 1.33 -11.46
CA ALA A 186 -13.87 0.64 -11.05
C ALA A 186 -13.39 1.09 -9.66
N LEU A 187 -13.46 2.40 -9.36
CA LEU A 187 -13.15 2.94 -8.05
C LEU A 187 -14.07 2.38 -6.96
N HIS A 188 -15.39 2.37 -7.19
CA HIS A 188 -16.37 1.82 -6.25
C HIS A 188 -16.07 0.34 -5.95
N THR A 189 -15.89 -0.46 -6.99
CA THR A 189 -15.60 -1.89 -6.88
C THR A 189 -14.26 -2.14 -6.18
N PHE A 190 -13.22 -1.36 -6.52
CA PHE A 190 -11.90 -1.44 -5.89
C PHE A 190 -11.95 -1.14 -4.39
N ARG A 191 -12.66 -0.07 -3.99
CA ARG A 191 -12.86 0.26 -2.57
C ARG A 191 -13.57 -0.88 -1.83
N GLY A 192 -14.61 -1.48 -2.42
CA GLY A 192 -15.29 -2.66 -1.86
C GLY A 192 -14.32 -3.83 -1.64
N THR A 193 -13.41 -4.07 -2.60
CA THR A 193 -12.38 -5.10 -2.50
C THR A 193 -11.42 -4.82 -1.32
N VAL A 194 -10.90 -3.58 -1.22
CA VAL A 194 -9.95 -3.20 -0.13
C VAL A 194 -10.63 -3.27 1.24
N ARG A 195 -11.89 -2.84 1.35
CA ARG A 195 -12.69 -2.96 2.58
C ARG A 195 -12.84 -4.41 3.03
N ARG A 196 -13.16 -5.33 2.10
CA ARG A 196 -13.27 -6.76 2.38
C ARG A 196 -11.96 -7.32 2.92
N VAL A 197 -10.82 -6.97 2.31
CA VAL A 197 -9.48 -7.38 2.77
C VAL A 197 -9.20 -6.86 4.19
N ALA A 198 -9.55 -5.60 4.48
CA ALA A 198 -9.38 -5.02 5.81
C ALA A 198 -10.29 -5.69 6.86
N GLN A 199 -11.52 -6.03 6.50
CA GLN A 199 -12.49 -6.70 7.38
C GLN A 199 -12.10 -8.13 7.72
N GLU A 200 -11.35 -8.81 6.85
CA GLU A 200 -10.74 -10.12 7.13
C GLU A 200 -9.47 -10.04 7.99
N GLY A 201 -9.10 -8.85 8.46
CA GLY A 201 -8.00 -8.65 9.42
C GLY A 201 -6.64 -8.35 8.82
N THR A 202 -6.52 -8.23 7.50
CA THR A 202 -5.28 -7.73 6.87
C THR A 202 -5.19 -6.21 7.05
N GLY A 203 -4.12 -5.73 7.68
CA GLY A 203 -3.87 -4.29 7.81
C GLY A 203 -3.66 -3.61 6.47
N ILE A 204 -4.12 -2.38 6.32
CA ILE A 204 -4.00 -1.61 5.08
C ILE A 204 -3.11 -0.39 5.30
N ILE A 205 -2.01 -0.28 4.57
CA ILE A 205 -1.25 0.97 4.43
C ILE A 205 -1.57 1.55 3.06
N LEU A 206 -2.48 2.52 3.03
CA LEU A 206 -2.90 3.19 1.81
C LEU A 206 -2.05 4.44 1.58
N ILE A 207 -1.40 4.52 0.44
CA ILE A 207 -0.61 5.68 0.03
C ILE A 207 -1.32 6.33 -1.15
N THR A 208 -1.72 7.59 -0.98
CA THR A 208 -2.52 8.28 -1.98
C THR A 208 -2.32 9.80 -1.94
N HIS A 209 -2.73 10.48 -2.99
CA HIS A 209 -2.91 11.92 -3.03
C HIS A 209 -4.40 12.32 -3.06
N GLN A 210 -5.32 11.34 -2.98
CA GLN A 210 -6.75 11.55 -3.11
C GLN A 210 -7.46 11.18 -1.79
N VAL A 211 -8.12 12.15 -1.17
CA VAL A 211 -8.83 11.97 0.11
C VAL A 211 -9.94 10.91 0.00
N HIS A 212 -10.61 10.88 -1.14
CA HIS A 212 -11.71 9.96 -1.38
C HIS A 212 -11.29 8.47 -1.50
N ASP A 213 -9.99 8.18 -1.59
CA ASP A 213 -9.50 6.79 -1.57
C ASP A 213 -9.54 6.17 -0.17
N ILE A 214 -9.54 7.02 0.86
CA ILE A 214 -9.45 6.60 2.26
C ILE A 214 -10.75 5.91 2.66
N ILE A 215 -10.70 4.58 2.77
CA ILE A 215 -11.86 3.76 3.13
C ILE A 215 -12.28 3.96 4.60
N PRO A 216 -13.54 3.65 4.98
CA PRO A 216 -14.03 3.79 6.34
C PRO A 216 -13.21 3.06 7.39
N GLU A 217 -12.67 1.89 7.07
CA GLU A 217 -11.87 1.04 7.97
C GLU A 217 -10.52 1.65 8.36
N ILE A 218 -10.03 2.64 7.62
CA ILE A 218 -8.80 3.39 7.97
C ILE A 218 -9.14 4.38 9.09
N GLY A 219 -8.53 4.19 10.26
CA GLY A 219 -8.72 5.03 11.45
C GLY A 219 -7.67 6.13 11.62
N ARG A 220 -6.45 5.94 11.10
CA ARG A 220 -5.31 6.84 11.24
C ARG A 220 -4.89 7.41 9.89
N VAL A 221 -4.61 8.69 9.85
CA VAL A 221 -4.11 9.39 8.65
C VAL A 221 -2.84 10.15 8.98
N ILE A 222 -1.86 10.04 8.09
CA ILE A 222 -0.59 10.75 8.17
C ILE A 222 -0.50 11.67 6.96
N LEU A 223 -0.31 12.96 7.18
CA LEU A 223 -0.07 13.92 6.09
C LEU A 223 1.42 14.03 5.80
N MET A 224 1.76 13.91 4.53
CA MET A 224 3.15 13.95 4.06
C MET A 224 3.38 15.13 3.10
N GLU A 225 4.39 15.94 3.40
CA GLU A 225 4.83 17.05 2.55
C GLU A 225 6.36 17.11 2.53
N ARG A 226 6.96 17.25 1.33
CA ARG A 226 8.42 17.48 1.15
C ARG A 226 9.31 16.51 1.92
N GLY A 227 8.95 15.22 1.90
CA GLY A 227 9.71 14.16 2.55
C GLY A 227 9.51 14.05 4.07
N ARG A 228 8.58 14.80 4.64
CA ARG A 228 8.31 14.81 6.09
C ARG A 228 6.86 14.45 6.38
N PHE A 229 6.63 13.80 7.50
CA PHE A 229 5.29 13.69 8.08
C PHE A 229 5.00 14.95 8.90
N ILE A 230 3.98 15.71 8.46
CA ILE A 230 3.64 17.02 9.04
C ILE A 230 2.47 16.93 10.02
N ARG A 231 1.65 15.88 9.92
CA ARG A 231 0.56 15.60 10.85
C ARG A 231 0.29 14.10 10.86
N ASP A 232 -0.02 13.55 12.03
CA ASP A 232 -0.31 12.14 12.26
C ASP A 232 -1.39 12.04 13.35
N GLY A 233 -2.42 11.22 13.11
CA GLY A 233 -3.48 11.04 14.09
C GLY A 233 -4.76 10.44 13.55
N GLU A 234 -5.80 10.50 14.37
CA GLU A 234 -7.15 10.04 14.05
C GLU A 234 -7.69 10.72 12.77
N LYS A 235 -8.27 9.93 11.87
CA LYS A 235 -8.77 10.37 10.56
C LYS A 235 -9.62 11.64 10.65
N SER A 236 -10.57 11.69 11.59
CA SER A 236 -11.48 12.83 11.77
C SER A 236 -10.77 14.12 12.20
N LYS A 237 -9.64 13.99 12.92
CA LYS A 237 -8.85 15.14 13.41
C LYS A 237 -7.82 15.62 12.41
N VAL A 238 -7.42 14.76 11.49
CA VAL A 238 -6.43 15.07 10.46
C VAL A 238 -7.07 15.59 9.18
N LEU A 239 -8.18 14.98 8.72
CA LEU A 239 -8.88 15.37 7.50
C LEU A 239 -9.81 16.57 7.75
N THR A 240 -9.23 17.74 7.97
CA THR A 240 -9.95 19.00 8.16
C THR A 240 -9.67 19.96 7.00
N GLY A 241 -10.61 20.90 6.74
CA GLY A 241 -10.45 21.90 5.67
C GLY A 241 -9.13 22.67 5.79
N ASP A 242 -8.80 23.15 7.01
CA ASP A 242 -7.55 23.91 7.26
C ASP A 242 -6.29 23.07 6.99
N ALA A 243 -6.26 21.84 7.48
CA ALA A 243 -5.10 20.96 7.29
C ALA A 243 -4.88 20.61 5.83
N LEU A 244 -5.96 20.30 5.09
CA LEU A 244 -5.88 19.92 3.69
C LEU A 244 -5.68 21.13 2.77
N SER A 245 -6.23 22.29 3.12
CA SER A 245 -5.92 23.55 2.42
C SER A 245 -4.44 23.89 2.52
N GLY A 246 -3.84 23.71 3.72
CA GLY A 246 -2.40 23.89 3.92
C GLY A 246 -1.57 22.88 3.12
N LEU A 247 -1.95 21.59 3.15
CA LEU A 247 -1.24 20.53 2.45
C LEU A 247 -1.24 20.69 0.94
N PHE A 248 -2.40 21.02 0.35
CA PHE A 248 -2.57 21.11 -1.11
C PHE A 248 -2.33 22.52 -1.67
N GLY A 249 -2.20 23.53 -0.81
CA GLY A 249 -1.93 24.90 -1.21
C GLY A 249 -3.13 25.60 -1.88
N VAL A 250 -4.34 25.06 -1.72
CA VAL A 250 -5.60 25.61 -2.25
C VAL A 250 -6.69 25.53 -1.18
N PRO A 251 -7.60 26.50 -1.10
CA PRO A 251 -8.71 26.43 -0.14
C PRO A 251 -9.62 25.26 -0.49
N VAL A 252 -9.89 24.39 0.49
CA VAL A 252 -10.80 23.25 0.33
C VAL A 252 -11.72 23.13 1.53
N SER A 253 -12.94 22.66 1.28
CA SER A 253 -13.87 22.20 2.30
C SER A 253 -13.91 20.67 2.31
N VAL A 254 -14.11 20.08 3.49
CA VAL A 254 -14.18 18.63 3.69
C VAL A 254 -15.61 18.25 4.01
N ASN A 255 -16.15 17.34 3.22
CA ASN A 255 -17.45 16.71 3.44
C ASN A 255 -17.25 15.23 3.77
N GLN A 256 -18.14 14.67 4.58
CA GLN A 256 -18.13 13.26 4.95
C GLN A 256 -19.48 12.62 4.59
N ASP A 257 -19.41 11.46 3.94
CA ASP A 257 -20.58 10.63 3.66
C ASP A 257 -20.20 9.14 3.72
N GLY A 258 -21.01 8.34 4.42
CA GLY A 258 -20.78 6.88 4.55
C GLY A 258 -19.41 6.50 5.11
N GLY A 259 -18.73 7.36 5.89
CA GLY A 259 -17.38 7.15 6.42
C GLY A 259 -16.27 7.52 5.43
N TYR A 260 -16.60 7.93 4.22
CA TYR A 260 -15.68 8.52 3.24
C TYR A 260 -15.60 10.03 3.39
N TYR A 261 -14.48 10.60 2.96
CA TYR A 261 -14.22 12.03 2.98
C TYR A 261 -14.03 12.54 1.55
N TYR A 262 -14.56 13.72 1.28
CA TYR A 262 -14.55 14.35 -0.05
C TYR A 262 -14.11 15.80 0.06
N LEU A 263 -13.31 16.26 -0.91
CA LEU A 263 -12.95 17.66 -1.02
C LEU A 263 -13.90 18.38 -1.96
N THR A 264 -14.26 19.62 -1.59
CA THR A 264 -15.07 20.53 -2.39
C THR A 264 -14.54 21.95 -2.26
N GLY A 265 -14.94 22.85 -3.15
CA GLY A 265 -14.66 24.29 -3.04
C GLY A 265 -13.30 24.75 -3.59
N TYR A 266 -12.66 23.93 -4.43
CA TYR A 266 -11.40 24.26 -5.12
C TYR A 266 -11.62 24.52 -6.60
#